data_dbc7065fb98152022a9fd63214c707ff
#
_entry.id   dbc7065fb98152022a9fd63214c707ff
#
_cell.length_a   1.000
_cell.length_b   1.000
_cell.length_c   1.000
_cell.angle_alpha   90.00
_cell.angle_beta   90.00
_cell.angle_gamma   90.00
#
_symmetry.space_group_name_H-M   'P 1'
#
loop_
_entity.id
_entity.type
_entity.pdbx_description
1 polymer ?
#
loop_
_entity_poly.entity_id
_entity_poly.type
_entity_poly.pdbx_seq_one_letter_code
_entity_poly.pdbx_strand_id
1 'polypeptide(L)'
;MYATLVLSNSTDQALLAGPVEVTVGDDFLLTTALPTLAPGGVRRVGLGPAEGIRVTRRTNLHESTSGMRNSTTVLDHRVHVELANGLAGPVTVEVHERVPVTSDADVRITERADWTAPPDDTEPEHHAPGTRLWRVDLPAGGTTALDGGYEIRIPSAKTLVGGNRRS
;
A
#
# COMPACT_ATOMS: atom_id res chain seq x y z
N MET A 1 5.63 3.62 8.59
CA MET A 1 5.12 2.25 8.66
C MET A 1 4.24 2.12 9.89
N TYR A 2 3.15 1.35 9.80
CA TYR A 2 2.26 1.07 10.93
C TYR A 2 2.19 -0.44 11.13
N ALA A 3 2.20 -0.88 12.39
CA ALA A 3 1.97 -2.28 12.75
C ALA A 3 0.46 -2.55 12.79
N THR A 4 0.07 -3.71 12.29
CA THR A 4 -1.32 -4.16 12.27
C THR A 4 -1.38 -5.62 12.73
N LEU A 5 -2.29 -5.91 13.64
CA LEU A 5 -2.64 -7.28 14.02
C LEU A 5 -3.86 -7.72 13.22
N VAL A 6 -3.79 -8.90 12.63
CA VAL A 6 -4.95 -9.54 11.99
C VAL A 6 -5.53 -10.53 12.99
N LEU A 7 -6.74 -10.25 13.47
CA LEU A 7 -7.47 -11.08 14.41
C LEU A 7 -8.56 -11.86 13.66
N SER A 8 -8.60 -13.17 13.80
CA SER A 8 -9.67 -14.02 13.25
C SER A 8 -10.41 -14.75 14.38
N ASN A 9 -11.74 -14.77 14.31
CA ASN A 9 -12.57 -15.51 15.23
C ASN A 9 -12.78 -16.95 14.70
N SER A 10 -11.99 -17.88 15.18
CA SER A 10 -12.09 -19.31 14.82
C SER A 10 -13.07 -20.10 15.68
N THR A 11 -13.80 -19.43 16.58
CA THR A 11 -14.81 -20.07 17.45
C THR A 11 -16.17 -20.12 16.77
N ASP A 12 -17.10 -20.88 17.34
CA ASP A 12 -18.50 -20.95 16.91
C ASP A 12 -19.40 -19.85 17.51
N GLN A 13 -18.83 -18.99 18.36
CA GLN A 13 -19.52 -17.88 19.01
C GLN A 13 -19.00 -16.53 18.56
N ALA A 14 -19.87 -15.52 18.57
CA ALA A 14 -19.46 -14.14 18.31
C ALA A 14 -18.64 -13.59 19.50
N LEU A 15 -17.51 -12.96 19.20
CA LEU A 15 -16.80 -12.12 20.15
C LEU A 15 -17.55 -10.79 20.24
N LEU A 16 -18.00 -10.44 21.44
CA LEU A 16 -18.76 -9.21 21.63
C LEU A 16 -17.85 -7.98 21.59
N ALA A 17 -18.41 -6.85 21.18
CA ALA A 17 -17.72 -5.58 21.19
C ALA A 17 -17.29 -5.20 22.62
N GLY A 18 -16.07 -4.66 22.73
CA GLY A 18 -15.53 -4.19 24.01
C GLY A 18 -14.11 -3.70 23.92
N PRO A 19 -13.55 -3.18 25.02
CA PRO A 19 -12.14 -2.85 25.10
C PRO A 19 -11.31 -4.14 25.12
N VAL A 20 -10.20 -4.12 24.38
CA VAL A 20 -9.20 -5.20 24.40
C VAL A 20 -7.82 -4.61 24.69
N GLU A 21 -7.07 -5.31 25.52
CA GLU A 21 -5.67 -4.99 25.79
C GLU A 21 -4.79 -5.83 24.87
N VAL A 22 -3.81 -5.18 24.28
CA VAL A 22 -2.81 -5.83 23.42
C VAL A 22 -1.49 -5.83 24.15
N THR A 23 -0.90 -7.02 24.29
CA THR A 23 0.43 -7.22 24.89
C THR A 23 1.34 -7.93 23.91
N VAL A 24 2.64 -7.66 23.98
CA VAL A 24 3.68 -8.36 23.22
C VAL A 24 4.68 -8.95 24.22
N GLY A 25 4.67 -10.26 24.35
CA GLY A 25 5.33 -10.90 25.51
C GLY A 25 4.65 -10.45 26.79
N ASP A 26 5.43 -9.89 27.71
CA ASP A 26 4.95 -9.36 29.00
C ASP A 26 4.71 -7.84 28.97
N ASP A 27 4.99 -7.17 27.86
CA ASP A 27 4.88 -5.72 27.73
C ASP A 27 3.47 -5.33 27.23
N PHE A 28 2.82 -4.42 27.99
CA PHE A 28 1.60 -3.78 27.55
C PHE A 28 1.89 -2.82 26.40
N LEU A 29 1.14 -2.97 25.30
CA LEU A 29 1.30 -2.10 24.13
C LEU A 29 0.24 -1.02 24.08
N LEU A 30 -1.04 -1.41 24.09
CA LEU A 30 -2.15 -0.46 24.03
C LEU A 30 -3.48 -1.12 24.43
N THR A 31 -4.48 -0.27 24.70
CA THR A 31 -5.90 -0.69 24.78
C THR A 31 -6.62 -0.12 23.56
N THR A 32 -7.43 -0.94 22.90
CA THR A 32 -8.24 -0.53 21.75
C THR A 32 -9.65 -1.10 21.82
N ALA A 33 -10.57 -0.54 21.03
CA ALA A 33 -11.92 -1.06 20.94
C ALA A 33 -11.99 -2.16 19.87
N LEU A 34 -12.52 -3.32 20.22
CA LEU A 34 -12.86 -4.37 19.27
C LEU A 34 -14.37 -4.31 19.01
N PRO A 35 -14.83 -4.16 17.75
CA PRO A 35 -16.24 -4.34 17.43
C PRO A 35 -16.63 -5.81 17.52
N THR A 36 -17.93 -6.11 17.52
CA THR A 36 -18.41 -7.50 17.49
C THR A 36 -17.83 -8.22 16.28
N LEU A 37 -17.25 -9.40 16.51
CA LEU A 37 -16.64 -10.23 15.48
C LEU A 37 -17.39 -11.56 15.42
N ALA A 38 -18.12 -11.78 14.35
CA ALA A 38 -18.89 -13.01 14.11
C ALA A 38 -17.96 -14.24 13.98
N PRO A 39 -18.47 -15.47 14.15
CA PRO A 39 -17.73 -16.68 13.82
C PRO A 39 -17.16 -16.62 12.40
N GLY A 40 -15.89 -16.99 12.23
CA GLY A 40 -15.17 -16.90 10.96
C GLY A 40 -14.79 -15.48 10.52
N GLY A 41 -15.22 -14.45 11.28
CA GLY A 41 -14.89 -13.06 10.96
C GLY A 41 -13.41 -12.75 11.17
N VAL A 42 -12.90 -11.80 10.39
CA VAL A 42 -11.52 -11.31 10.46
C VAL A 42 -11.52 -9.80 10.68
N ARG A 43 -10.62 -9.32 11.54
CA ARG A 43 -10.48 -7.89 11.84
C ARG A 43 -9.02 -7.46 11.86
N ARG A 44 -8.73 -6.31 11.29
CA ARG A 44 -7.43 -5.66 11.41
C ARG A 44 -7.46 -4.66 12.57
N VAL A 45 -6.45 -4.73 13.44
CA VAL A 45 -6.29 -3.83 14.59
C VAL A 45 -4.97 -3.10 14.46
N GLY A 46 -5.01 -1.77 14.35
CA GLY A 46 -3.80 -0.95 14.29
C GLY A 46 -3.08 -0.93 15.64
N LEU A 47 -1.79 -1.17 15.62
CA LEU A 47 -0.92 -1.18 16.81
C LEU A 47 -0.01 0.05 16.92
N GLY A 48 -0.17 1.02 16.00
CA GLY A 48 0.67 2.21 15.96
C GLY A 48 1.92 2.07 15.08
N PRO A 49 2.91 2.97 15.22
CA PRO A 49 4.13 2.95 14.42
C PRO A 49 4.95 1.67 14.63
N ALA A 50 5.43 1.09 13.53
CA ALA A 50 6.32 -0.07 13.54
C ALA A 50 7.80 0.39 13.48
N GLU A 51 8.39 0.69 14.62
CA GLU A 51 9.78 1.23 14.71
C GLU A 51 10.84 0.21 14.26
N GLY A 52 10.56 -1.09 14.41
CA GLY A 52 11.47 -2.16 14.00
C GLY A 52 11.56 -2.38 12.48
N ILE A 53 10.70 -1.74 11.69
CA ILE A 53 10.71 -1.87 10.22
C ILE A 53 11.21 -0.57 9.60
N ARG A 54 12.39 -0.64 8.98
CA ARG A 54 12.96 0.50 8.23
C ARG A 54 12.45 0.47 6.79
N VAL A 55 12.02 1.64 6.32
CA VAL A 55 11.53 1.84 4.94
C VAL A 55 12.29 3.00 4.32
N THR A 56 12.87 2.76 3.16
CA THR A 56 13.42 3.82 2.29
C THR A 56 12.65 3.80 0.99
N ARG A 57 12.00 4.92 0.65
CA ARG A 57 11.24 5.07 -0.59
C ARG A 57 11.82 6.20 -1.43
N ARG A 58 12.12 5.88 -2.68
CA ARG A 58 12.61 6.84 -3.68
C ARG A 58 11.67 6.84 -4.87
N THR A 59 11.44 8.01 -5.43
CA THR A 59 10.65 8.18 -6.66
C THR A 59 11.45 8.97 -7.68
N ASN A 60 11.29 8.58 -8.93
CA ASN A 60 11.85 9.32 -10.07
C ASN A 60 10.75 9.54 -11.10
N LEU A 61 10.60 10.78 -11.54
CA LEU A 61 9.69 11.16 -12.61
C LEU A 61 10.51 11.65 -13.79
N HIS A 62 10.36 10.98 -14.93
CA HIS A 62 10.98 11.40 -16.18
C HIS A 62 9.90 11.82 -17.19
N GLU A 63 10.01 13.04 -17.70
CA GLU A 63 9.13 13.56 -18.74
C GLU A 63 9.85 13.54 -20.08
N SER A 64 9.20 13.01 -21.09
CA SER A 64 9.70 12.97 -22.47
C SER A 64 8.55 13.18 -23.46
N THR A 65 8.89 13.39 -24.72
CA THR A 65 7.90 13.48 -25.80
C THR A 65 8.12 12.36 -26.79
N SER A 66 7.05 11.86 -27.39
CA SER A 66 7.08 10.79 -28.36
C SER A 66 6.09 11.04 -29.50
N GLY A 67 6.20 10.24 -30.56
CA GLY A 67 5.32 10.34 -31.72
C GLY A 67 5.82 11.31 -32.80
N MET A 68 5.13 11.31 -33.95
CA MET A 68 5.46 12.19 -35.04
C MET A 68 5.16 13.64 -34.62
N ARG A 69 6.16 14.55 -34.74
CA ARG A 69 6.09 15.94 -34.27
C ARG A 69 5.86 16.13 -32.77
N ASN A 70 6.37 15.22 -31.93
CA ASN A 70 6.20 15.27 -30.47
C ASN A 70 4.73 15.38 -30.03
N SER A 71 3.86 14.60 -30.66
CA SER A 71 2.41 14.67 -30.45
C SER A 71 1.91 14.04 -29.16
N THR A 72 2.80 13.47 -28.33
CA THR A 72 2.45 12.80 -27.08
C THR A 72 3.49 13.13 -26.01
N THR A 73 3.04 13.61 -24.87
CA THR A 73 3.85 13.71 -23.66
C THR A 73 3.83 12.36 -22.94
N VAL A 74 4.99 11.89 -22.54
CA VAL A 74 5.18 10.64 -21.80
C VAL A 74 5.77 10.97 -20.45
N LEU A 75 5.06 10.59 -19.38
CA LEU A 75 5.52 10.70 -18.00
C LEU A 75 5.83 9.29 -17.49
N ASP A 76 7.11 8.99 -17.25
CA ASP A 76 7.58 7.73 -16.67
C ASP A 76 7.85 7.94 -15.18
N HIS A 77 7.00 7.36 -14.34
CA HIS A 77 7.10 7.42 -12.88
C HIS A 77 7.63 6.10 -12.36
N ARG A 78 8.78 6.13 -11.67
CA ARG A 78 9.41 4.97 -11.06
C ARG A 78 9.40 5.10 -9.55
N VAL A 79 9.16 3.97 -8.89
CA VAL A 79 9.16 3.83 -7.44
C VAL A 79 10.13 2.72 -7.07
N HIS A 80 11.01 3.01 -6.12
CA HIS A 80 11.92 2.06 -5.51
C HIS A 80 11.70 2.09 -4.00
N VAL A 81 11.41 0.93 -3.40
CA VAL A 81 11.17 0.77 -1.96
C VAL A 81 12.10 -0.27 -1.40
N GLU A 82 12.94 0.13 -0.46
CA GLU A 82 13.78 -0.78 0.33
C GLU A 82 13.13 -1.01 1.70
N LEU A 83 13.04 -2.26 2.11
CA LEU A 83 12.50 -2.69 3.40
C LEU A 83 13.56 -3.45 4.17
N ALA A 84 13.66 -3.19 5.49
CA ALA A 84 14.53 -3.94 6.38
C ALA A 84 13.76 -4.26 7.68
N ASN A 85 13.75 -5.53 8.06
CA ASN A 85 13.14 -6.03 9.28
C ASN A 85 14.20 -6.10 10.40
N GLY A 86 14.13 -5.21 11.35
CA GLY A 86 14.99 -5.21 12.56
C GLY A 86 14.40 -5.98 13.74
N LEU A 87 13.24 -6.63 13.57
CA LEU A 87 12.59 -7.42 14.61
C LEU A 87 13.23 -8.82 14.72
N ALA A 88 13.06 -9.45 15.89
CA ALA A 88 13.52 -10.81 16.13
C ALA A 88 12.69 -11.90 15.44
N GLY A 89 11.51 -11.55 14.93
CA GLY A 89 10.59 -12.47 14.25
C GLY A 89 10.30 -12.06 12.80
N PRO A 90 9.76 -12.99 11.98
CA PRO A 90 9.32 -12.69 10.64
C PRO A 90 8.07 -11.80 10.66
N VAL A 91 7.89 -10.98 9.62
CA VAL A 91 6.71 -10.14 9.41
C VAL A 91 6.27 -10.16 7.97
N THR A 92 4.97 -9.98 7.73
CA THR A 92 4.44 -9.66 6.40
C THR A 92 4.26 -8.16 6.30
N VAL A 93 4.83 -7.55 5.29
CA VAL A 93 4.73 -6.11 5.00
C VAL A 93 3.84 -5.90 3.78
N GLU A 94 2.84 -5.04 3.92
CA GLU A 94 2.02 -4.56 2.82
C GLU A 94 2.43 -3.13 2.47
N VAL A 95 2.91 -2.93 1.24
CA VAL A 95 3.29 -1.62 0.70
C VAL A 95 2.20 -1.16 -0.25
N HIS A 96 1.54 -0.07 0.11
CA HIS A 96 0.48 0.52 -0.69
C HIS A 96 1.05 1.66 -1.53
N GLU A 97 0.92 1.52 -2.84
CA GLU A 97 1.24 2.56 -3.82
C GLU A 97 -0.02 3.01 -4.55
N ARG A 98 0.06 4.18 -5.18
CA ARG A 98 -1.08 4.74 -5.88
C ARG A 98 -0.74 5.03 -7.33
N VAL A 99 -1.45 4.36 -8.23
CA VAL A 99 -1.41 4.61 -9.66
C VAL A 99 -2.55 5.57 -10.00
N PRO A 100 -2.31 6.64 -10.76
CA PRO A 100 -3.38 7.50 -11.23
C PRO A 100 -4.43 6.72 -12.02
N VAL A 101 -5.68 7.14 -11.93
CA VAL A 101 -6.78 6.63 -12.75
C VAL A 101 -7.33 7.77 -13.60
N THR A 102 -7.82 7.44 -14.78
CA THR A 102 -8.39 8.42 -15.71
C THR A 102 -9.66 7.87 -16.36
N SER A 103 -10.63 8.74 -16.58
CA SER A 103 -11.80 8.46 -17.41
C SER A 103 -11.62 8.95 -18.85
N ASP A 104 -10.51 9.64 -19.15
CA ASP A 104 -10.22 10.16 -20.47
C ASP A 104 -9.64 9.05 -21.37
N ALA A 105 -10.37 8.71 -22.44
CA ALA A 105 -10.00 7.63 -23.36
C ALA A 105 -8.69 7.90 -24.13
N ASP A 106 -8.28 9.16 -24.26
CA ASP A 106 -7.05 9.55 -24.97
C ASP A 106 -5.81 9.50 -24.07
N VAL A 107 -6.00 9.44 -22.75
CA VAL A 107 -4.90 9.31 -21.78
C VAL A 107 -4.71 7.82 -21.46
N ARG A 108 -3.52 7.32 -21.72
CA ARG A 108 -3.18 5.92 -21.44
C ARG A 108 -2.24 5.82 -20.25
N ILE A 109 -2.61 4.99 -19.28
CA ILE A 109 -1.77 4.65 -18.12
C ILE A 109 -1.37 3.19 -18.26
N THR A 110 -0.07 2.92 -18.19
CA THR A 110 0.50 1.57 -18.27
C THR A 110 1.32 1.31 -17.03
N GLU A 111 0.94 0.30 -16.27
CA GLU A 111 1.64 -0.12 -15.06
C GLU A 111 2.85 -0.99 -15.41
N ARG A 112 3.92 -0.87 -14.59
CA ARG A 112 5.19 -1.59 -14.74
C ARG A 112 5.67 -2.06 -13.38
N ALA A 113 4.93 -3.00 -12.78
CA ALA A 113 5.28 -3.64 -11.52
C ALA A 113 4.50 -4.95 -11.36
N ASP A 114 4.94 -5.77 -10.44
CA ASP A 114 4.30 -7.03 -10.03
C ASP A 114 3.32 -6.83 -8.85
N TRP A 115 2.90 -5.60 -8.60
CA TRP A 115 1.87 -5.31 -7.60
C TRP A 115 0.48 -5.81 -8.02
N THR A 116 -0.39 -5.99 -7.05
CA THR A 116 -1.77 -6.44 -7.26
C THR A 116 -2.75 -5.33 -6.85
N ALA A 117 -3.99 -5.42 -7.31
CA ALA A 117 -5.07 -4.65 -6.72
C ALA A 117 -5.37 -5.20 -5.31
N PRO A 118 -5.77 -4.33 -4.35
CA PRO A 118 -6.30 -4.83 -3.08
C PRO A 118 -7.50 -5.73 -3.31
N PRO A 119 -7.71 -6.79 -2.50
CA PRO A 119 -8.91 -7.62 -2.60
C PRO A 119 -10.17 -6.81 -2.28
N ASP A 120 -11.26 -7.06 -3.03
CA ASP A 120 -12.53 -6.35 -2.92
C ASP A 120 -13.31 -6.64 -1.63
N ASP A 121 -12.98 -7.74 -0.94
CA ASP A 121 -13.71 -8.30 0.20
C ASP A 121 -13.14 -7.93 1.57
N THR A 122 -12.05 -7.19 1.62
CA THR A 122 -11.52 -6.67 2.86
C THR A 122 -12.38 -5.51 3.35
N GLU A 123 -13.06 -5.73 4.51
CA GLU A 123 -13.82 -4.73 5.26
C GLU A 123 -13.31 -3.28 5.16
N PRO A 124 -14.15 -2.31 5.48
CA PRO A 124 -14.46 -1.06 4.79
C PRO A 124 -13.31 -0.04 4.75
N GLU A 125 -12.09 -0.46 4.69
CA GLU A 125 -10.99 0.36 4.21
C GLU A 125 -11.20 0.53 2.71
N HIS A 126 -12.07 1.44 2.35
CA HIS A 126 -12.29 1.83 0.96
C HIS A 126 -10.96 2.28 0.38
N HIS A 127 -10.27 1.36 -0.26
CA HIS A 127 -9.05 1.70 -0.97
C HIS A 127 -9.39 2.73 -2.04
N ALA A 128 -8.67 3.85 -2.03
CA ALA A 128 -8.86 4.86 -3.05
C ALA A 128 -8.61 4.25 -4.44
N PRO A 129 -9.36 4.66 -5.47
CA PRO A 129 -9.17 4.17 -6.84
C PRO A 129 -7.69 4.24 -7.25
N GLY A 130 -7.19 3.18 -7.88
CA GLY A 130 -5.79 3.08 -8.31
C GLY A 130 -4.81 2.65 -7.21
N THR A 131 -5.28 2.25 -6.03
CA THR A 131 -4.41 1.63 -5.03
C THR A 131 -3.85 0.31 -5.56
N ARG A 132 -2.56 0.11 -5.34
CA ARG A 132 -1.81 -1.10 -5.66
C ARG A 132 -1.07 -1.59 -4.43
N LEU A 133 -0.87 -2.90 -4.35
CA LEU A 133 -0.35 -3.58 -3.18
C LEU A 133 0.83 -4.49 -3.55
N TRP A 134 1.96 -4.31 -2.87
CA TRP A 134 2.98 -5.34 -2.73
C TRP A 134 2.83 -6.00 -1.37
N ARG A 135 2.81 -7.31 -1.34
CA ARG A 135 2.83 -8.11 -0.12
C ARG A 135 4.12 -8.90 -0.05
N VAL A 136 4.90 -8.68 1.00
CA VAL A 136 6.25 -9.21 1.15
C VAL A 136 6.40 -9.85 2.52
N ASP A 137 6.86 -11.09 2.55
CA ASP A 137 7.24 -11.78 3.77
C ASP A 137 8.73 -11.53 4.02
N LEU A 138 9.03 -10.88 5.15
CA LEU A 138 10.39 -10.53 5.58
C LEU A 138 10.78 -11.40 6.78
N PRO A 139 11.80 -12.25 6.66
CA PRO A 139 12.34 -12.97 7.81
C PRO A 139 12.95 -12.00 8.82
N ALA A 140 13.23 -12.47 10.03
CA ALA A 140 13.95 -11.72 11.04
C ALA A 140 15.31 -11.25 10.49
N GLY A 141 15.61 -9.96 10.65
CA GLY A 141 16.83 -9.36 10.09
C GLY A 141 16.89 -9.26 8.56
N GLY A 142 15.83 -9.68 7.86
CA GLY A 142 15.76 -9.71 6.39
C GLY A 142 15.62 -8.33 5.77
N THR A 143 16.07 -8.23 4.52
CA THR A 143 15.92 -7.02 3.68
C THR A 143 15.37 -7.41 2.31
N THR A 144 14.64 -6.50 1.68
CA THR A 144 14.21 -6.65 0.28
C THR A 144 14.09 -5.29 -0.39
N ALA A 145 14.09 -5.31 -1.72
CA ALA A 145 13.80 -4.15 -2.54
C ALA A 145 12.66 -4.46 -3.50
N LEU A 146 11.79 -3.48 -3.72
CA LEU A 146 10.66 -3.52 -4.62
C LEU A 146 10.82 -2.41 -5.63
N ASP A 147 10.70 -2.76 -6.90
CA ASP A 147 10.77 -1.82 -8.01
C ASP A 147 9.46 -1.83 -8.79
N GLY A 148 8.96 -0.66 -9.10
CA GLY A 148 7.74 -0.52 -9.87
C GLY A 148 7.55 0.86 -10.43
N GLY A 149 6.41 1.08 -11.03
CA GLY A 149 6.06 2.37 -11.58
C GLY A 149 4.93 2.30 -12.60
N TYR A 150 4.71 3.40 -13.27
CA TYR A 150 3.74 3.52 -14.33
C TYR A 150 4.14 4.59 -15.34
N GLU A 151 3.66 4.43 -16.53
CA GLU A 151 3.82 5.40 -17.62
C GLU A 151 2.48 6.02 -17.95
N ILE A 152 2.43 7.35 -18.07
CA ILE A 152 1.26 8.08 -18.54
C ILE A 152 1.57 8.68 -19.90
N ARG A 153 0.73 8.41 -20.90
CA ARG A 153 0.79 9.00 -22.23
C ARG A 153 -0.36 9.97 -22.43
N ILE A 154 -0.04 11.21 -22.72
CA ILE A 154 -0.99 12.31 -22.85
C ILE A 154 -0.80 12.95 -24.23
N PRO A 155 -1.84 13.06 -25.09
CA PRO A 155 -1.77 13.81 -26.34
C PRO A 155 -1.36 15.26 -26.08
N SER A 156 -0.49 15.82 -26.92
CA SER A 156 0.03 17.19 -26.73
C SER A 156 -1.05 18.29 -26.77
N ALA A 157 -2.22 17.99 -27.36
CA ALA A 157 -3.37 18.87 -27.33
C ALA A 157 -4.06 18.99 -25.96
N LYS A 158 -3.67 18.15 -24.98
CA LYS A 158 -4.22 18.11 -23.61
C LYS A 158 -3.19 18.53 -22.59
N THR A 159 -3.65 19.25 -21.58
CA THR A 159 -2.80 19.70 -20.47
C THR A 159 -3.28 19.04 -19.17
N LEU A 160 -2.34 18.57 -18.36
CA LEU A 160 -2.64 18.11 -16.99
C LEU A 160 -3.07 19.31 -16.14
N VAL A 161 -4.34 19.32 -15.72
CA VAL A 161 -4.89 20.32 -14.78
C VAL A 161 -4.93 19.67 -13.39
N GLY A 162 -4.25 20.29 -12.40
CA GLY A 162 -4.34 19.89 -10.98
C GLY A 162 -3.23 18.99 -10.45
N GLY A 163 -2.16 18.75 -11.18
CA GLY A 163 -0.96 18.09 -10.66
C GLY A 163 -0.16 19.03 -9.76
N ASN A 164 0.04 18.64 -8.48
CA ASN A 164 0.91 19.41 -7.57
C ASN A 164 2.37 19.22 -7.99
N ARG A 165 2.85 20.09 -8.89
CA ARG A 165 4.27 20.19 -9.24
C ARG A 165 5.00 20.83 -8.05
N ARG A 166 5.42 20.03 -7.11
CA ARG A 166 6.47 20.44 -6.16
C ARG A 166 7.79 19.86 -6.62
N SER A 167 8.59 20.75 -7.16
CA SER A 167 10.04 20.58 -7.35
C SER A 167 10.74 20.39 -6.01
#